data_d4001ea2bc9353d29526d12af0746c3d
#
_entry.id   d4001ea2bc9353d29526d12af0746c3d
#
_cell.length_a   1.000
_cell.length_b   1.000
_cell.length_c   1.000
_cell.angle_alpha   90.00
_cell.angle_beta   90.00
_cell.angle_gamma   90.00
#
_symmetry.space_group_name_H-M   'P 1'
#
loop_
_entity.id
_entity.type
_entity.pdbx_description
1 polymer ?
#
loop_
_entity_poly.entity_id
_entity_poly.type
_entity_poly.pdbx_seq_one_letter_code
_entity_poly.pdbx_strand_id
1 'polypeptide(L)'
;MANKHNSFKRIFHRCLEEVKASCDVAKVISVKAAVVTFWAKIDIQIMNRNGFKEPESVRNRLMKKHQIMIDFLEDKFKDYWKNYKVQESMPDCDEKLRNKIWICWWQGIDNAPEIVKACVNTIKRNAGEYEVIVITDDNYKNYVQFPDWLEEKRKKGIISRTIYSDLLRLNLLARYGGIWIASTFFCTGSSFEDYMKMPLWSIKRPDYLHCSIASGYFANYSLGCDYNHRYVYAVVRDFLYNYWKHYDRLVDYLLTDYAIVLSQKHVKKVAEAFEQIKPNNKYCDELYKVLGQPYNEELWKKICKDTVLYKLTWKQSFAKEIYGKPTFYGMMIDGKLKRID
;
A
#
# COMPACT_ATOMS: atom_id res chain seq x y z
N MET A 1 33.76 -0.41 -6.28
CA MET A 1 33.44 -1.86 -6.49
C MET A 1 32.61 -2.38 -5.33
N ALA A 2 31.34 -1.99 -5.21
CA ALA A 2 30.49 -2.33 -4.09
C ALA A 2 29.58 -3.52 -4.43
N ASN A 3 29.85 -4.62 -3.78
CA ASN A 3 28.94 -5.72 -3.42
C ASN A 3 28.16 -6.49 -4.49
N LYS A 4 28.81 -7.11 -5.45
CA LYS A 4 28.22 -8.23 -6.22
C LYS A 4 27.84 -9.43 -5.30
N HIS A 5 28.56 -9.66 -4.22
CA HIS A 5 28.32 -10.79 -3.30
C HIS A 5 27.00 -10.64 -2.49
N ASN A 6 26.60 -9.42 -2.14
CA ASN A 6 25.32 -9.16 -1.47
C ASN A 6 24.10 -9.28 -2.40
N SER A 7 24.30 -9.13 -3.71
CA SER A 7 23.25 -9.30 -4.72
C SER A 7 22.82 -10.76 -4.86
N PHE A 8 23.77 -11.70 -4.88
CA PHE A 8 23.48 -13.14 -5.02
C PHE A 8 22.76 -13.72 -3.80
N LYS A 9 23.21 -13.40 -2.59
CA LYS A 9 22.51 -13.81 -1.35
C LYS A 9 21.06 -13.27 -1.31
N ARG A 10 20.83 -12.02 -1.72
CA ARG A 10 19.50 -11.42 -1.78
C ARG A 10 18.62 -12.11 -2.84
N ILE A 11 19.16 -12.43 -4.01
CA ILE A 11 18.42 -13.13 -5.06
C ILE A 11 18.04 -14.52 -4.59
N PHE A 12 18.99 -15.26 -4.02
CA PHE A 12 18.77 -16.61 -3.49
C PHE A 12 17.74 -16.62 -2.36
N HIS A 13 17.84 -15.69 -1.41
CA HIS A 13 16.86 -15.55 -0.31
C HIS A 13 15.45 -15.26 -0.84
N ARG A 14 15.33 -14.37 -1.83
CA ARG A 14 14.06 -14.10 -2.49
C ARG A 14 13.49 -15.31 -3.22
N CYS A 15 14.32 -16.05 -3.93
CA CYS A 15 13.87 -17.29 -4.58
C CYS A 15 13.33 -18.30 -3.57
N LEU A 16 14.00 -18.47 -2.42
CA LEU A 16 13.51 -19.34 -1.35
C LEU A 16 12.18 -18.85 -0.74
N GLU A 17 12.03 -17.56 -0.53
CA GLU A 17 10.77 -16.95 -0.06
C GLU A 17 9.63 -17.19 -1.07
N GLU A 18 9.90 -17.05 -2.37
CA GLU A 18 8.88 -17.28 -3.41
C GLU A 18 8.51 -18.76 -3.53
N VAL A 19 9.48 -19.67 -3.41
CA VAL A 19 9.22 -21.12 -3.38
C VAL A 19 8.38 -21.47 -2.14
N LYS A 20 8.73 -20.94 -0.96
CA LYS A 20 7.96 -21.16 0.27
C LYS A 20 6.52 -20.63 0.12
N ALA A 21 6.35 -19.43 -0.38
CA ALA A 21 5.04 -18.84 -0.63
C ALA A 21 4.22 -19.68 -1.63
N SER A 22 4.87 -20.21 -2.68
CA SER A 22 4.20 -21.10 -3.64
C SER A 22 3.80 -22.44 -3.03
N CYS A 23 4.63 -23.00 -2.14
CA CYS A 23 4.26 -24.17 -1.34
C CYS A 23 3.06 -23.93 -0.43
N ASP A 24 2.97 -22.74 0.15
CA ASP A 24 1.82 -22.37 0.97
C ASP A 24 0.54 -22.26 0.13
N VAL A 25 0.62 -21.67 -1.06
CA VAL A 25 -0.49 -21.66 -2.02
C VAL A 25 -0.90 -23.07 -2.44
N ALA A 26 0.07 -23.96 -2.69
CA ALA A 26 -0.22 -25.36 -3.04
C ALA A 26 -0.97 -26.09 -1.94
N LYS A 27 -0.63 -25.85 -0.67
CA LYS A 27 -1.27 -26.47 0.50
C LYS A 27 -2.67 -25.91 0.79
N VAL A 28 -2.88 -24.63 0.51
CA VAL A 28 -4.12 -23.92 0.87
C VAL A 28 -5.12 -23.98 -0.29
N ILE A 29 -4.66 -23.87 -1.53
CA ILE A 29 -5.52 -23.81 -2.71
C ILE A 29 -5.33 -25.04 -3.59
N SER A 30 -4.24 -25.13 -4.34
CA SER A 30 -3.88 -26.25 -5.18
C SER A 30 -2.48 -26.11 -5.79
N VAL A 31 -1.90 -27.21 -6.28
CA VAL A 31 -0.62 -27.20 -7.02
C VAL A 31 -0.73 -26.32 -8.28
N LYS A 32 -1.87 -26.40 -9.01
CA LYS A 32 -2.11 -25.56 -10.20
C LYS A 32 -2.08 -24.06 -9.86
N ALA A 33 -2.72 -23.66 -8.76
CA ALA A 33 -2.69 -22.29 -8.28
C ALA A 33 -1.27 -21.83 -7.91
N ALA A 34 -0.50 -22.69 -7.25
CA ALA A 34 0.89 -22.42 -6.90
C ALA A 34 1.77 -22.15 -8.13
N VAL A 35 1.64 -22.97 -9.18
CA VAL A 35 2.38 -22.78 -10.43
C VAL A 35 2.04 -21.45 -11.11
N VAL A 36 0.73 -21.14 -11.23
CA VAL A 36 0.29 -19.87 -11.84
C VAL A 36 0.79 -18.67 -11.02
N THR A 37 0.70 -18.74 -9.69
CA THR A 37 1.17 -17.67 -8.80
C THR A 37 2.69 -17.47 -8.91
N PHE A 38 3.45 -18.55 -8.98
CA PHE A 38 4.90 -18.50 -9.13
C PHE A 38 5.30 -17.78 -10.41
N TRP A 39 4.74 -18.16 -11.56
CA TRP A 39 5.03 -17.51 -12.83
C TRP A 39 4.59 -16.04 -12.86
N ALA A 40 3.44 -15.71 -12.31
CA ALA A 40 2.98 -14.32 -12.19
C ALA A 40 3.96 -13.46 -11.38
N LYS A 41 4.58 -14.01 -10.32
CA LYS A 41 5.61 -13.30 -9.54
C LYS A 41 6.90 -13.08 -10.35
N ILE A 42 7.30 -14.03 -11.17
CA ILE A 42 8.44 -13.87 -12.10
C ILE A 42 8.11 -12.75 -13.10
N ASP A 43 6.92 -12.74 -13.68
CA ASP A 43 6.49 -11.69 -14.59
C ASP A 43 6.60 -10.29 -13.94
N ILE A 44 6.12 -10.13 -12.71
CA ILE A 44 6.23 -8.86 -11.97
C ILE A 44 7.71 -8.45 -11.78
N GLN A 45 8.61 -9.39 -11.49
CA GLN A 45 10.02 -9.06 -11.35
C GLN A 45 10.66 -8.63 -12.68
N ILE A 46 10.28 -9.25 -13.78
CA ILE A 46 10.71 -8.86 -15.13
C ILE A 46 10.18 -7.47 -15.47
N MET A 47 8.90 -7.22 -15.25
CA MET A 47 8.29 -5.90 -15.45
C MET A 47 9.02 -4.80 -14.69
N ASN A 48 9.32 -5.03 -13.40
CA ASN A 48 10.02 -4.07 -12.55
C ASN A 48 11.44 -3.74 -13.08
N ARG A 49 12.11 -4.69 -13.74
CA ARG A 49 13.43 -4.47 -14.35
C ARG A 49 13.35 -3.77 -15.71
N ASN A 50 12.23 -3.93 -16.41
CA ASN A 50 12.01 -3.41 -17.77
C ASN A 50 11.20 -2.11 -17.79
N GLY A 51 11.28 -1.30 -16.74
CA GLY A 51 10.60 0.01 -16.67
C GLY A 51 9.08 -0.09 -16.59
N PHE A 52 8.57 -1.15 -15.94
CA PHE A 52 7.12 -1.41 -15.75
C PHE A 52 6.35 -1.63 -17.06
N LYS A 53 7.01 -2.11 -18.11
CA LYS A 53 6.32 -2.53 -19.33
C LYS A 53 5.51 -3.80 -19.09
N GLU A 54 4.22 -3.75 -19.40
CA GLU A 54 3.28 -4.85 -19.24
C GLU A 54 2.75 -5.31 -20.59
N PRO A 55 3.38 -6.31 -21.24
CA PRO A 55 2.83 -6.92 -22.45
C PRO A 55 1.50 -7.62 -22.16
N GLU A 56 0.63 -7.71 -23.14
CA GLU A 56 -0.70 -8.34 -23.01
C GLU A 56 -0.63 -9.76 -22.47
N SER A 57 0.35 -10.56 -22.91
CA SER A 57 0.55 -11.92 -22.41
C SER A 57 0.89 -11.98 -20.92
N VAL A 58 1.61 -10.99 -20.42
CA VAL A 58 1.90 -10.83 -18.97
C VAL A 58 0.64 -10.43 -18.24
N ARG A 59 -0.08 -9.40 -18.73
CA ARG A 59 -1.37 -8.96 -18.20
C ARG A 59 -2.34 -10.14 -18.03
N ASN A 60 -2.49 -10.97 -19.06
CA ASN A 60 -3.38 -12.13 -19.04
C ASN A 60 -2.98 -13.16 -17.95
N ARG A 61 -1.68 -13.40 -17.73
CA ARG A 61 -1.22 -14.29 -16.66
C ARG A 61 -1.46 -13.70 -15.26
N LEU A 62 -1.24 -12.39 -15.09
CA LEU A 62 -1.52 -11.68 -13.84
C LEU A 62 -3.02 -11.72 -13.51
N MET A 63 -3.88 -11.44 -14.49
CA MET A 63 -5.34 -11.53 -14.31
C MET A 63 -5.80 -12.94 -13.96
N LYS A 64 -5.22 -13.97 -14.59
CA LYS A 64 -5.51 -15.36 -14.23
C LYS A 64 -5.11 -15.70 -12.79
N LYS A 65 -3.96 -15.20 -12.32
CA LYS A 65 -3.55 -15.33 -10.92
C LYS A 65 -4.57 -14.67 -10.00
N HIS A 66 -5.01 -13.45 -10.32
CA HIS A 66 -6.00 -12.74 -9.50
C HIS A 66 -7.33 -13.47 -9.46
N GLN A 67 -7.80 -14.01 -10.59
CA GLN A 67 -9.04 -14.77 -10.64
C GLN A 67 -8.98 -16.00 -9.73
N ILE A 68 -7.87 -16.76 -9.76
CA ILE A 68 -7.69 -17.93 -8.87
C ILE A 68 -7.78 -17.54 -7.38
N MET A 69 -7.19 -16.39 -7.01
CA MET A 69 -7.24 -15.93 -5.62
C MET A 69 -8.64 -15.48 -5.21
N ILE A 70 -9.36 -14.78 -6.08
CA ILE A 70 -10.74 -14.36 -5.84
C ILE A 70 -11.65 -15.60 -5.73
N ASP A 71 -11.57 -16.55 -6.67
CA ASP A 71 -12.39 -17.76 -6.65
C ASP A 71 -12.18 -18.57 -5.37
N PHE A 72 -10.93 -18.69 -4.93
CA PHE A 72 -10.60 -19.35 -3.67
C PHE A 72 -11.23 -18.63 -2.47
N LEU A 73 -11.06 -17.31 -2.37
CA LEU A 73 -11.57 -16.54 -1.24
C LEU A 73 -13.11 -16.51 -1.24
N GLU A 74 -13.75 -16.45 -2.39
CA GLU A 74 -15.20 -16.53 -2.50
C GLU A 74 -15.73 -17.88 -2.07
N ASP A 75 -15.15 -18.98 -2.55
CA ASP A 75 -15.57 -20.34 -2.17
C ASP A 75 -15.45 -20.54 -0.65
N LYS A 76 -14.28 -20.17 -0.08
CA LYS A 76 -14.00 -20.39 1.35
C LYS A 76 -14.79 -19.51 2.30
N PHE A 77 -15.15 -18.31 1.87
CA PHE A 77 -15.85 -17.33 2.70
C PHE A 77 -17.26 -17.01 2.20
N LYS A 78 -17.85 -17.90 1.41
CA LYS A 78 -19.22 -17.79 0.89
C LYS A 78 -20.24 -17.53 2.00
N ASP A 79 -20.21 -18.34 3.05
CA ASP A 79 -21.16 -18.24 4.18
C ASP A 79 -20.91 -16.98 5.02
N TYR A 80 -19.66 -16.53 5.13
CA TYR A 80 -19.34 -15.27 5.76
C TYR A 80 -20.04 -14.12 5.02
N TRP A 81 -19.86 -14.00 3.71
CA TRP A 81 -20.44 -12.92 2.92
C TRP A 81 -21.98 -12.98 2.89
N LYS A 82 -22.56 -14.19 2.80
CA LYS A 82 -24.01 -14.39 2.84
C LYS A 82 -24.63 -13.86 4.14
N ASN A 83 -23.91 -13.98 5.26
CA ASN A 83 -24.41 -13.62 6.59
C ASN A 83 -23.86 -12.27 7.08
N TYR A 84 -22.94 -11.63 6.33
CA TYR A 84 -22.34 -10.38 6.75
C TYR A 84 -23.36 -9.24 6.73
N LYS A 85 -23.43 -8.53 7.84
CA LYS A 85 -24.27 -7.33 7.98
C LYS A 85 -23.37 -6.13 8.24
N VAL A 86 -23.49 -5.13 7.37
CA VAL A 86 -22.80 -3.84 7.58
C VAL A 86 -23.38 -3.18 8.83
N GLN A 87 -22.51 -2.68 9.69
CA GLN A 87 -22.95 -1.88 10.84
C GLN A 87 -23.70 -0.63 10.35
N GLU A 88 -24.90 -0.39 10.85
CA GLU A 88 -25.71 0.76 10.46
C GLU A 88 -25.08 2.08 10.93
N SER A 89 -24.48 2.07 12.11
CA SER A 89 -23.72 3.19 12.65
C SER A 89 -22.38 2.71 13.19
N MET A 90 -21.32 3.47 12.88
CA MET A 90 -20.00 3.20 13.46
C MET A 90 -19.91 3.77 14.87
N PRO A 91 -19.28 3.07 15.83
CA PRO A 91 -19.10 3.58 17.18
C PRO A 91 -18.44 4.96 17.18
N ASP A 92 -18.84 5.81 18.11
CA ASP A 92 -18.16 7.09 18.34
C ASP A 92 -16.70 6.87 18.76
N CYS A 93 -15.89 7.84 18.42
CA CYS A 93 -14.47 7.84 18.78
C CYS A 93 -14.06 9.20 19.37
N ASP A 94 -12.89 9.25 19.97
CA ASP A 94 -12.30 10.50 20.43
C ASP A 94 -12.19 11.50 19.26
N GLU A 95 -12.87 12.64 19.38
CA GLU A 95 -12.88 13.69 18.36
C GLU A 95 -11.50 14.24 18.06
N LYS A 96 -10.60 14.24 19.04
CA LYS A 96 -9.21 14.68 18.88
C LYS A 96 -8.42 13.80 17.91
N LEU A 97 -8.88 12.57 17.65
CA LEU A 97 -8.25 11.63 16.73
C LEU A 97 -8.93 11.56 15.35
N ARG A 98 -9.98 12.36 15.11
CA ARG A 98 -10.61 12.49 13.79
C ARG A 98 -9.70 13.28 12.84
N ASN A 99 -9.85 13.04 11.55
CA ASN A 99 -9.16 13.78 10.47
C ASN A 99 -7.64 13.86 10.61
N LYS A 100 -7.01 12.76 11.03
CA LYS A 100 -5.54 12.65 11.12
C LYS A 100 -4.94 12.08 9.85
N ILE A 101 -3.68 12.40 9.62
CA ILE A 101 -2.87 11.75 8.61
C ILE A 101 -2.03 10.70 9.32
N TRP A 102 -2.33 9.42 9.03
CA TRP A 102 -1.72 8.26 9.67
C TRP A 102 -0.55 7.76 8.84
N ILE A 103 0.62 7.65 9.42
CA ILE A 103 1.81 7.05 8.83
C ILE A 103 2.29 5.96 9.78
N CYS A 104 2.81 4.84 9.26
CA CYS A 104 3.44 3.84 10.10
C CYS A 104 4.89 3.61 9.70
N TRP A 105 5.76 3.65 10.70
CA TRP A 105 7.13 3.17 10.63
C TRP A 105 7.48 2.51 11.97
N TRP A 106 7.36 1.19 12.03
CA TRP A 106 7.40 0.42 13.27
C TRP A 106 8.61 0.70 14.16
N GLN A 107 9.77 0.97 13.56
CA GLN A 107 11.04 1.19 14.28
C GLN A 107 11.26 2.64 14.76
N GLY A 108 10.29 3.51 14.56
CA GLY A 108 10.43 4.96 14.83
C GLY A 108 11.18 5.69 13.71
N ILE A 109 10.81 6.96 13.48
CA ILE A 109 11.38 7.77 12.39
C ILE A 109 12.86 8.09 12.58
N ASP A 110 13.33 8.21 13.82
CA ASP A 110 14.74 8.51 14.12
C ASP A 110 15.68 7.43 13.59
N ASN A 111 15.21 6.19 13.54
CA ASN A 111 15.95 5.04 13.01
C ASN A 111 15.63 4.74 11.53
N ALA A 112 14.81 5.58 10.87
CA ALA A 112 14.42 5.35 9.49
C ALA A 112 15.52 5.74 8.50
N PRO A 113 15.57 5.09 7.32
CA PRO A 113 16.41 5.54 6.21
C PRO A 113 16.17 7.01 5.84
N GLU A 114 17.20 7.70 5.34
CA GLU A 114 17.16 9.11 4.98
C GLU A 114 15.97 9.44 4.04
N ILE A 115 15.70 8.58 3.07
CA ILE A 115 14.57 8.73 2.15
C ILE A 115 13.21 8.70 2.87
N VAL A 116 13.05 7.86 3.89
CA VAL A 116 11.80 7.78 4.69
C VAL A 116 11.65 9.04 5.54
N LYS A 117 12.73 9.50 6.18
CA LYS A 117 12.74 10.77 6.94
C LYS A 117 12.34 11.94 6.04
N ALA A 118 12.93 12.04 4.85
CA ALA A 118 12.61 13.07 3.88
C ALA A 118 11.13 13.02 3.46
N CYS A 119 10.62 11.84 3.14
CA CYS A 119 9.21 11.64 2.78
C CYS A 119 8.27 12.11 3.90
N VAL A 120 8.45 11.62 5.11
CA VAL A 120 7.60 11.97 6.26
C VAL A 120 7.67 13.48 6.55
N ASN A 121 8.85 14.08 6.47
CA ASN A 121 9.02 15.51 6.65
C ASN A 121 8.28 16.35 5.57
N THR A 122 8.24 15.85 4.32
CA THR A 122 7.48 16.55 3.28
C THR A 122 5.97 16.43 3.50
N ILE A 123 5.47 15.29 3.97
CA ILE A 123 4.06 15.14 4.34
C ILE A 123 3.71 16.11 5.48
N LYS A 124 4.52 16.14 6.56
CA LYS A 124 4.29 17.06 7.69
C LYS A 124 4.26 18.54 7.26
N ARG A 125 5.17 18.94 6.36
CA ARG A 125 5.20 20.33 5.85
C ARG A 125 4.00 20.71 4.99
N ASN A 126 3.39 19.75 4.32
CA ASN A 126 2.27 19.96 3.40
C ASN A 126 0.91 19.50 3.98
N ALA A 127 0.87 19.12 5.25
CA ALA A 127 -0.33 18.61 5.91
C ALA A 127 -1.38 19.71 6.19
N GLY A 128 -1.02 20.99 6.07
CA GLY A 128 -1.91 22.10 6.42
C GLY A 128 -2.22 22.08 7.93
N GLU A 129 -3.48 22.14 8.27
CA GLU A 129 -3.95 22.10 9.66
C GLU A 129 -4.05 20.67 10.25
N TYR A 130 -3.87 19.64 9.42
CA TYR A 130 -4.05 18.25 9.84
C TYR A 130 -2.81 17.71 10.54
N GLU A 131 -3.01 17.13 11.70
CA GLU A 131 -1.95 16.48 12.45
C GLU A 131 -1.50 15.18 11.76
N VAL A 132 -0.18 15.03 11.63
CA VAL A 132 0.46 13.82 11.13
C VAL A 132 0.91 12.96 12.30
N ILE A 133 0.27 11.83 12.50
CA ILE A 133 0.60 10.85 13.55
C ILE A 133 1.44 9.74 12.94
N VAL A 134 2.65 9.56 13.48
CA VAL A 134 3.53 8.46 13.11
C VAL A 134 3.36 7.32 14.11
N ILE A 135 2.84 6.22 13.63
CA ILE A 135 2.65 4.99 14.43
C ILE A 135 3.94 4.16 14.43
N THR A 136 4.29 3.66 15.60
CA THR A 136 5.47 2.84 15.87
C THR A 136 5.10 1.60 16.71
N ASP A 137 6.05 0.68 16.92
CA ASP A 137 5.87 -0.44 17.86
C ASP A 137 5.56 0.03 19.30
N ASP A 138 6.03 1.22 19.69
CA ASP A 138 5.89 1.74 21.05
C ASP A 138 4.53 2.41 21.29
N ASN A 139 3.91 3.01 20.25
CA ASN A 139 2.72 3.85 20.43
C ASN A 139 1.43 3.32 19.79
N TYR A 140 1.46 2.26 18.96
CA TYR A 140 0.26 1.81 18.23
C TYR A 140 -0.91 1.45 19.17
N LYS A 141 -0.62 0.96 20.36
CA LYS A 141 -1.64 0.58 21.36
C LYS A 141 -2.45 1.78 21.90
N ASN A 142 -1.93 3.00 21.76
CA ASN A 142 -2.65 4.20 22.12
C ASN A 142 -3.82 4.48 21.16
N TYR A 143 -3.78 3.90 19.96
CA TYR A 143 -4.74 4.15 18.90
C TYR A 143 -5.58 2.93 18.53
N VAL A 144 -4.98 1.74 18.55
CA VAL A 144 -5.63 0.49 18.15
C VAL A 144 -5.38 -0.60 19.18
N GLN A 145 -6.45 -1.25 19.60
CA GLN A 145 -6.40 -2.48 20.39
C GLN A 145 -6.77 -3.64 19.46
N PHE A 146 -5.80 -4.47 19.14
CA PHE A 146 -6.05 -5.67 18.38
C PHE A 146 -6.58 -6.79 19.30
N PRO A 147 -7.39 -7.72 18.77
CA PRO A 147 -7.79 -8.92 19.51
C PRO A 147 -6.55 -9.74 19.93
N ASP A 148 -6.60 -10.35 21.12
CA ASP A 148 -5.48 -11.13 21.69
C ASP A 148 -4.98 -12.24 20.74
N TRP A 149 -5.90 -12.94 20.07
CA TRP A 149 -5.53 -13.97 19.12
C TRP A 149 -4.71 -13.44 17.93
N LEU A 150 -4.93 -12.20 17.52
CA LEU A 150 -4.16 -11.54 16.44
C LEU A 150 -2.76 -11.16 16.92
N GLU A 151 -2.67 -10.61 18.15
CA GLU A 151 -1.40 -10.32 18.80
C GLU A 151 -0.54 -11.57 18.98
N GLU A 152 -1.17 -12.69 19.36
CA GLU A 152 -0.48 -13.97 19.44
C GLU A 152 0.07 -14.45 18.10
N LYS A 153 -0.72 -14.34 17.01
CA LYS A 153 -0.26 -14.68 15.66
C LYS A 153 0.91 -13.79 15.21
N ARG A 154 0.88 -12.51 15.58
CA ARG A 154 2.02 -11.61 15.36
C ARG A 154 3.26 -12.07 16.12
N LYS A 155 3.14 -12.35 17.42
CA LYS A 155 4.25 -12.81 18.28
C LYS A 155 4.86 -14.12 17.77
N LYS A 156 4.03 -15.02 17.26
CA LYS A 156 4.44 -16.31 16.64
C LYS A 156 5.05 -16.13 15.24
N GLY A 157 5.08 -14.91 14.68
CA GLY A 157 5.59 -14.63 13.33
C GLY A 157 4.70 -15.13 12.18
N ILE A 158 3.47 -15.52 12.47
CA ILE A 158 2.46 -15.93 11.47
C ILE A 158 2.03 -14.71 10.64
N ILE A 159 1.81 -13.58 11.30
CA ILE A 159 1.47 -12.31 10.67
C ILE A 159 2.72 -11.44 10.62
N SER A 160 3.19 -11.15 9.41
CA SER A 160 4.34 -10.27 9.19
C SER A 160 4.04 -8.81 9.56
N ARG A 161 5.09 -8.01 9.81
CA ARG A 161 4.94 -6.57 10.07
C ARG A 161 4.20 -5.84 8.95
N THR A 162 4.36 -6.26 7.71
CA THR A 162 3.66 -5.66 6.55
C THR A 162 2.16 -5.91 6.65
N ILE A 163 1.76 -7.15 6.85
CA ILE A 163 0.33 -7.52 6.99
C ILE A 163 -0.27 -6.88 8.25
N TYR A 164 0.52 -6.80 9.32
CA TYR A 164 0.08 -6.13 10.54
C TYR A 164 -0.14 -4.61 10.33
N SER A 165 0.67 -3.97 9.45
CA SER A 165 0.43 -2.58 9.01
C SER A 165 -0.86 -2.44 8.18
N ASP A 166 -1.20 -3.47 7.39
CA ASP A 166 -2.45 -3.47 6.63
C ASP A 166 -3.67 -3.53 7.58
N LEU A 167 -3.60 -4.38 8.60
CA LEU A 167 -4.62 -4.45 9.64
C LEU A 167 -4.69 -3.17 10.48
N LEU A 168 -3.53 -2.57 10.79
CA LEU A 168 -3.45 -1.30 11.52
C LEU A 168 -4.17 -0.18 10.77
N ARG A 169 -3.88 0.00 9.47
CA ARG A 169 -4.52 1.06 8.67
C ARG A 169 -6.04 0.91 8.61
N LEU A 170 -6.53 -0.31 8.44
CA LEU A 170 -7.96 -0.58 8.39
C LEU A 170 -8.64 -0.29 9.74
N ASN A 171 -7.97 -0.62 10.85
CA ASN A 171 -8.50 -0.30 12.19
C ASN A 171 -8.53 1.21 12.45
N LEU A 172 -7.47 1.94 12.10
CA LEU A 172 -7.40 3.40 12.25
C LEU A 172 -8.50 4.08 11.43
N LEU A 173 -8.61 3.72 10.14
CA LEU A 173 -9.61 4.30 9.25
C LEU A 173 -11.04 3.91 9.65
N ALA A 174 -11.28 2.67 10.06
CA ALA A 174 -12.58 2.22 10.55
C ALA A 174 -12.98 2.88 11.88
N ARG A 175 -12.02 3.28 12.71
CA ARG A 175 -12.30 3.89 14.01
C ARG A 175 -12.38 5.41 13.96
N TYR A 176 -11.45 6.05 13.25
CA TYR A 176 -11.25 7.50 13.30
C TYR A 176 -11.47 8.20 11.96
N GLY A 177 -11.44 7.47 10.85
CA GLY A 177 -11.35 8.06 9.52
C GLY A 177 -9.98 8.72 9.28
N GLY A 178 -9.96 9.75 8.44
CA GLY A 178 -8.74 10.45 8.05
C GLY A 178 -8.02 9.78 6.89
N ILE A 179 -6.73 10.00 6.77
CA ILE A 179 -5.92 9.53 5.64
C ILE A 179 -4.78 8.67 6.14
N TRP A 180 -4.69 7.44 5.65
CA TRP A 180 -3.50 6.62 5.73
C TRP A 180 -2.64 6.83 4.51
N ILE A 181 -1.35 7.12 4.72
CA ILE A 181 -0.37 7.24 3.66
C ILE A 181 0.93 6.51 4.05
N ALA A 182 1.48 5.70 3.14
CA ALA A 182 2.72 4.98 3.44
C ALA A 182 3.90 5.94 3.65
N SER A 183 4.80 5.61 4.58
CA SER A 183 5.96 6.41 4.98
C SER A 183 6.97 6.74 3.88
N THR A 184 6.82 6.16 2.70
CA THR A 184 7.66 6.41 1.52
C THR A 184 6.97 7.29 0.47
N PHE A 185 5.98 8.07 0.85
CA PHE A 185 5.43 9.10 -0.01
C PHE A 185 6.18 10.41 0.13
N PHE A 186 6.71 10.89 -0.98
CA PHE A 186 7.23 12.25 -1.11
C PHE A 186 6.10 13.18 -1.56
N CYS A 187 5.91 14.29 -0.85
CA CYS A 187 4.82 15.24 -1.07
C CYS A 187 5.39 16.60 -1.49
N THR A 188 4.91 17.17 -2.59
CA THR A 188 5.35 18.45 -3.13
C THR A 188 4.31 19.56 -3.07
N GLY A 189 3.11 19.28 -2.58
CA GLY A 189 2.03 20.25 -2.52
C GLY A 189 0.97 19.89 -1.49
N SER A 190 0.10 20.85 -1.17
CA SER A 190 -0.97 20.70 -0.22
C SER A 190 -2.25 20.27 -0.94
N SER A 191 -2.62 19.01 -0.82
CA SER A 191 -3.91 18.48 -1.28
C SER A 191 -4.66 17.74 -0.16
N PHE A 192 -4.09 17.71 1.05
CA PHE A 192 -4.68 16.93 2.15
C PHE A 192 -6.03 17.48 2.59
N GLU A 193 -6.25 18.80 2.50
CA GLU A 193 -7.55 19.40 2.78
C GLU A 193 -8.64 18.86 1.85
N ASP A 194 -8.37 18.82 0.54
CA ASP A 194 -9.31 18.29 -0.44
C ASP A 194 -9.56 16.78 -0.22
N TYR A 195 -8.49 16.04 0.05
CA TYR A 195 -8.59 14.60 0.29
C TYR A 195 -9.35 14.26 1.57
N MET A 196 -9.19 15.07 2.62
CA MET A 196 -9.83 14.86 3.91
C MET A 196 -11.34 15.10 3.87
N LYS A 197 -11.80 15.94 2.93
CA LYS A 197 -13.23 16.26 2.71
C LYS A 197 -13.95 15.24 1.83
N MET A 198 -13.22 14.31 1.21
CA MET A 198 -13.82 13.28 0.34
C MET A 198 -14.45 12.17 1.17
N PRO A 199 -15.62 11.63 0.75
CA PRO A 199 -16.18 10.41 1.34
C PRO A 199 -15.19 9.28 1.43
N LEU A 200 -14.53 8.98 0.29
CA LEU A 200 -13.36 8.12 0.20
C LEU A 200 -12.26 8.77 -0.63
N TRP A 201 -11.03 8.50 -0.26
CA TRP A 201 -9.85 8.88 -1.03
C TRP A 201 -8.87 7.70 -1.18
N SER A 202 -8.31 7.61 -2.36
CA SER A 202 -7.15 6.77 -2.68
C SER A 202 -6.48 7.31 -3.93
N ILE A 203 -5.20 7.03 -4.15
CA ILE A 203 -4.60 7.26 -5.47
C ILE A 203 -5.31 6.38 -6.48
N LYS A 204 -5.88 7.02 -7.52
CA LYS A 204 -6.64 6.37 -8.57
C LYS A 204 -6.09 6.72 -9.95
N ARG A 205 -5.64 5.72 -10.66
CA ARG A 205 -5.08 5.76 -12.02
C ARG A 205 -5.65 4.58 -12.79
N PRO A 206 -6.89 4.69 -13.30
CA PRO A 206 -7.61 3.57 -13.90
C PRO A 206 -6.77 2.88 -14.99
N ASP A 207 -6.82 1.56 -15.03
CA ASP A 207 -6.12 0.72 -16.01
C ASP A 207 -4.59 0.91 -16.01
N TYR A 208 -3.99 1.21 -14.85
CA TYR A 208 -2.55 1.46 -14.76
C TYR A 208 -1.80 0.16 -14.82
N LEU A 209 -1.58 -0.67 -13.97
CA LEU A 209 -0.83 -1.94 -14.03
C LEU A 209 -1.62 -3.07 -13.36
N HIS A 210 -1.53 -4.28 -13.91
CA HIS A 210 -2.24 -5.46 -13.43
C HIS A 210 -1.42 -6.33 -12.48
N CYS A 211 -0.27 -5.86 -12.00
CA CYS A 211 0.46 -6.50 -10.90
C CYS A 211 -0.33 -6.50 -9.58
N SER A 212 -1.27 -5.56 -9.39
CA SER A 212 -2.32 -5.59 -8.36
C SER A 212 -3.68 -5.79 -9.00
N ILE A 213 -4.56 -6.54 -8.31
CA ILE A 213 -5.97 -6.69 -8.72
C ILE A 213 -6.71 -5.34 -8.77
N ALA A 214 -6.23 -4.36 -8.02
CA ALA A 214 -6.79 -3.01 -8.04
C ALA A 214 -6.67 -2.34 -9.41
N SER A 215 -5.75 -2.76 -10.28
CA SER A 215 -5.52 -2.23 -11.64
C SER A 215 -5.49 -0.70 -11.69
N GLY A 216 -5.03 -0.06 -10.62
CA GLY A 216 -4.98 1.39 -10.46
C GLY A 216 -6.29 2.06 -10.01
N TYR A 217 -7.38 1.33 -9.79
CA TYR A 217 -8.63 1.91 -9.29
C TYR A 217 -8.57 2.36 -7.83
N PHE A 218 -7.68 1.77 -7.05
CA PHE A 218 -7.29 2.22 -5.72
C PHE A 218 -5.85 1.81 -5.44
N ALA A 219 -5.27 2.32 -4.36
CA ALA A 219 -3.94 1.95 -3.92
C ALA A 219 -3.94 1.71 -2.41
N ASN A 220 -3.75 0.44 -2.00
CA ASN A 220 -3.77 0.03 -0.60
C ASN A 220 -2.78 0.81 0.30
N TYR A 221 -1.72 1.36 -0.28
CA TYR A 221 -0.73 2.17 0.43
C TYR A 221 -1.15 3.65 0.66
N SER A 222 -2.33 4.06 0.14
CA SER A 222 -2.91 5.40 0.29
C SER A 222 -4.43 5.29 0.29
N LEU A 223 -5.02 5.30 1.47
CA LEU A 223 -6.45 5.14 1.70
C LEU A 223 -6.94 6.24 2.63
N GLY A 224 -8.15 6.73 2.43
CA GLY A 224 -8.75 7.71 3.32
C GLY A 224 -10.26 7.64 3.30
N CYS A 225 -10.88 8.11 4.36
CA CYS A 225 -12.31 8.34 4.41
C CYS A 225 -12.65 9.47 5.38
N ASP A 226 -13.78 10.11 5.14
CA ASP A 226 -14.39 10.96 6.13
C ASP A 226 -14.96 10.14 7.31
N TYR A 227 -15.45 10.83 8.32
CA TYR A 227 -15.99 10.20 9.52
C TYR A 227 -17.22 9.31 9.24
N ASN A 228 -18.04 9.64 8.25
CA ASN A 228 -19.27 8.93 7.93
C ASN A 228 -19.04 7.66 7.11
N HIS A 229 -17.94 7.60 6.34
CA HIS A 229 -17.60 6.46 5.48
C HIS A 229 -16.64 5.46 6.11
N ARG A 230 -16.40 5.56 7.43
CA ARG A 230 -15.56 4.62 8.19
C ARG A 230 -15.99 3.15 8.06
N TYR A 231 -17.28 2.92 7.85
CA TYR A 231 -17.83 1.57 7.65
C TYR A 231 -17.17 0.81 6.50
N VAL A 232 -16.71 1.52 5.47
CA VAL A 232 -16.02 0.90 4.32
C VAL A 232 -14.80 0.09 4.78
N TYR A 233 -13.96 0.70 5.60
CA TYR A 233 -12.76 0.03 6.11
C TYR A 233 -13.07 -0.96 7.23
N ALA A 234 -14.18 -0.80 7.94
CA ALA A 234 -14.67 -1.82 8.87
C ALA A 234 -15.05 -3.11 8.15
N VAL A 235 -15.76 -3.04 7.01
CA VAL A 235 -16.09 -4.21 6.18
C VAL A 235 -14.83 -4.96 5.75
N VAL A 236 -13.82 -4.24 5.24
CA VAL A 236 -12.56 -4.84 4.80
C VAL A 236 -11.79 -5.46 5.96
N ARG A 237 -11.71 -4.76 7.10
CA ARG A 237 -11.08 -5.24 8.33
C ARG A 237 -11.72 -6.53 8.82
N ASP A 238 -13.04 -6.56 8.88
CA ASP A 238 -13.80 -7.69 9.43
C ASP A 238 -13.61 -8.94 8.58
N PHE A 239 -13.55 -8.80 7.25
CA PHE A 239 -13.19 -9.89 6.36
C PHE A 239 -11.76 -10.38 6.61
N LEU A 240 -10.77 -9.49 6.75
CA LEU A 240 -9.40 -9.90 7.06
C LEU A 240 -9.28 -10.55 8.44
N TYR A 241 -10.03 -10.08 9.43
CA TYR A 241 -10.09 -10.74 10.73
C TYR A 241 -10.67 -12.14 10.61
N ASN A 242 -11.73 -12.31 9.82
CA ASN A 242 -12.29 -13.63 9.56
C ASN A 242 -11.29 -14.54 8.83
N TYR A 243 -10.59 -14.03 7.82
CA TYR A 243 -9.51 -14.76 7.16
C TYR A 243 -8.44 -15.22 8.14
N TRP A 244 -7.89 -14.32 8.95
CA TRP A 244 -6.82 -14.64 9.90
C TRP A 244 -7.27 -15.49 11.11
N LYS A 245 -8.56 -15.62 11.38
CA LYS A 245 -9.07 -16.62 12.32
C LYS A 245 -8.99 -18.04 11.75
N HIS A 246 -9.20 -18.20 10.45
CA HIS A 246 -9.25 -19.51 9.80
C HIS A 246 -7.90 -19.99 9.25
N TYR A 247 -6.98 -19.07 8.96
CA TYR A 247 -5.71 -19.38 8.32
C TYR A 247 -4.51 -18.85 9.11
N ASP A 248 -3.43 -19.64 9.11
CA ASP A 248 -2.12 -19.27 9.65
C ASP A 248 -1.10 -19.00 8.52
N ARG A 249 -1.56 -18.86 7.29
CA ARG A 249 -0.75 -18.67 6.09
C ARG A 249 -1.28 -17.54 5.24
N LEU A 250 -0.38 -16.75 4.70
CA LEU A 250 -0.72 -15.73 3.72
C LEU A 250 -0.78 -16.37 2.33
N VAL A 251 -1.96 -16.42 1.74
CA VAL A 251 -2.13 -16.99 0.38
C VAL A 251 -1.55 -16.11 -0.71
N ASP A 252 -1.57 -14.79 -0.53
CA ASP A 252 -0.96 -13.83 -1.45
C ASP A 252 -0.63 -12.53 -0.73
N TYR A 253 0.45 -11.86 -1.18
CA TYR A 253 0.85 -10.54 -0.66
C TYR A 253 -0.24 -9.48 -0.81
N LEU A 254 -1.09 -9.61 -1.82
CA LEU A 254 -2.20 -8.69 -2.12
C LEU A 254 -3.51 -9.06 -1.40
N LEU A 255 -3.45 -9.82 -0.31
CA LEU A 255 -4.65 -10.25 0.42
C LEU A 255 -5.57 -9.08 0.79
N THR A 256 -5.00 -7.94 1.19
CA THR A 256 -5.78 -6.73 1.53
C THR A 256 -6.45 -6.13 0.30
N ASP A 257 -5.78 -6.14 -0.85
CA ASP A 257 -6.37 -5.68 -2.12
C ASP A 257 -7.54 -6.60 -2.53
N TYR A 258 -7.39 -7.92 -2.40
CA TYR A 258 -8.50 -8.86 -2.62
C TYR A 258 -9.65 -8.63 -1.65
N ALA A 259 -9.35 -8.35 -0.37
CA ALA A 259 -10.38 -8.03 0.62
C ALA A 259 -11.18 -6.79 0.25
N ILE A 260 -10.51 -5.74 -0.27
CA ILE A 260 -11.18 -4.53 -0.77
C ILE A 260 -12.08 -4.85 -1.97
N VAL A 261 -11.59 -5.63 -2.95
CA VAL A 261 -12.37 -6.03 -4.12
C VAL A 261 -13.59 -6.88 -3.73
N LEU A 262 -13.42 -7.85 -2.84
CA LEU A 262 -14.52 -8.67 -2.34
C LEU A 262 -15.53 -7.84 -1.54
N SER A 263 -15.06 -6.89 -0.73
CA SER A 263 -15.95 -5.98 -0.01
C SER A 263 -16.81 -5.13 -0.96
N GLN A 264 -16.24 -4.65 -2.06
CA GLN A 264 -17.00 -3.95 -3.10
C GLN A 264 -18.00 -4.88 -3.80
N LYS A 265 -17.61 -6.13 -4.07
CA LYS A 265 -18.49 -7.12 -4.73
C LYS A 265 -19.70 -7.49 -3.87
N HIS A 266 -19.51 -7.67 -2.58
CA HIS A 266 -20.55 -8.17 -1.68
C HIS A 266 -21.32 -7.08 -0.92
N VAL A 267 -20.79 -5.85 -0.89
CA VAL A 267 -21.42 -4.75 -0.16
C VAL A 267 -21.58 -3.53 -1.07
N LYS A 268 -22.79 -3.37 -1.60
CA LYS A 268 -23.12 -2.32 -2.58
C LYS A 268 -22.67 -0.91 -2.13
N LYS A 269 -22.91 -0.53 -0.88
CA LYS A 269 -22.49 0.78 -0.33
C LYS A 269 -20.97 0.97 -0.39
N VAL A 270 -20.17 -0.10 -0.28
CA VAL A 270 -18.72 -0.04 -0.40
C VAL A 270 -18.32 0.21 -1.86
N ALA A 271 -18.94 -0.48 -2.82
CA ALA A 271 -18.70 -0.24 -4.25
C ALA A 271 -19.03 1.21 -4.62
N GLU A 272 -20.22 1.68 -4.28
CA GLU A 272 -20.68 3.06 -4.53
C GLU A 272 -19.72 4.12 -3.97
N ALA A 273 -19.15 3.87 -2.79
CA ALA A 273 -18.16 4.77 -2.19
C ALA A 273 -16.83 4.79 -2.96
N PHE A 274 -16.32 3.64 -3.43
CA PHE A 274 -15.10 3.56 -4.25
C PHE A 274 -15.27 4.17 -5.64
N GLU A 275 -16.47 4.09 -6.23
CA GLU A 275 -16.79 4.70 -7.52
C GLU A 275 -16.64 6.22 -7.50
N GLN A 276 -16.93 6.86 -6.37
CA GLN A 276 -16.83 8.31 -6.22
C GLN A 276 -15.39 8.85 -6.21
N ILE A 277 -14.39 7.99 -6.00
CA ILE A 277 -12.98 8.41 -6.04
C ILE A 277 -12.64 8.86 -7.46
N LYS A 278 -12.22 10.11 -7.61
CA LYS A 278 -11.78 10.67 -8.90
C LYS A 278 -10.33 10.30 -9.19
N PRO A 279 -9.93 10.12 -10.47
CA PRO A 279 -8.53 9.97 -10.85
C PRO A 279 -7.67 11.12 -10.32
N ASN A 280 -6.50 10.78 -9.79
CA ASN A 280 -5.58 11.75 -9.20
C ASN A 280 -4.13 11.22 -9.21
N ASN A 281 -3.16 12.12 -9.04
CA ASN A 281 -1.74 11.80 -8.93
C ASN A 281 -1.25 10.87 -10.06
N LYS A 282 -1.51 11.26 -11.30
CA LYS A 282 -1.23 10.48 -12.53
C LYS A 282 0.20 9.95 -12.58
N TYR A 283 1.18 10.75 -12.17
CA TYR A 283 2.61 10.45 -12.24
C TYR A 283 3.20 9.98 -10.90
N CYS A 284 2.37 9.39 -10.04
CA CYS A 284 2.74 8.95 -8.68
C CYS A 284 4.01 8.08 -8.63
N ASP A 285 4.28 7.24 -9.64
CA ASP A 285 5.45 6.35 -9.69
C ASP A 285 6.60 6.88 -10.56
N GLU A 286 6.43 8.04 -11.23
CA GLU A 286 7.42 8.51 -12.20
C GLU A 286 8.68 9.05 -11.54
N LEU A 287 8.56 9.73 -10.39
CA LEU A 287 9.74 10.19 -9.66
C LEU A 287 10.67 9.03 -9.26
N TYR A 288 10.08 7.90 -8.85
CA TYR A 288 10.87 6.70 -8.51
C TYR A 288 11.74 6.21 -9.68
N LYS A 289 11.23 6.25 -10.91
CA LYS A 289 11.94 5.78 -12.11
C LYS A 289 13.17 6.62 -12.44
N VAL A 290 13.16 7.89 -12.05
CA VAL A 290 14.24 8.85 -12.36
C VAL A 290 15.07 9.26 -11.15
N LEU A 291 14.76 8.74 -9.97
CA LEU A 291 15.32 9.18 -8.69
C LEU A 291 16.85 9.17 -8.66
N GLY A 292 17.49 8.19 -9.30
CA GLY A 292 18.95 8.08 -9.41
C GLY A 292 19.57 8.76 -10.65
N GLN A 293 18.77 9.48 -11.46
CA GLN A 293 19.28 10.19 -12.64
C GLN A 293 19.70 11.62 -12.28
N PRO A 294 20.63 12.24 -13.04
CA PRO A 294 20.89 13.69 -12.91
C PRO A 294 19.60 14.50 -13.01
N TYR A 295 19.44 15.49 -12.15
CA TYR A 295 18.25 16.34 -12.15
C TYR A 295 18.10 17.04 -13.50
N ASN A 296 16.86 17.04 -14.01
CA ASN A 296 16.45 17.72 -15.22
C ASN A 296 15.13 18.46 -14.95
N GLU A 297 15.15 19.77 -15.07
CA GLU A 297 14.02 20.63 -14.74
C GLU A 297 12.81 20.39 -15.66
N GLU A 298 13.03 20.22 -16.97
CA GLU A 298 11.94 20.00 -17.92
C GLU A 298 11.22 18.64 -17.66
N LEU A 299 12.01 17.62 -17.32
CA LEU A 299 11.44 16.33 -16.93
C LEU A 299 10.66 16.48 -15.61
N TRP A 300 11.18 17.26 -14.67
CA TRP A 300 10.49 17.49 -13.39
C TRP A 300 9.19 18.27 -13.59
N LYS A 301 9.16 19.33 -14.39
CA LYS A 301 7.94 20.06 -14.76
C LYS A 301 6.88 19.12 -15.31
N LYS A 302 7.27 18.20 -16.19
CA LYS A 302 6.35 17.18 -16.74
C LYS A 302 5.80 16.24 -15.66
N ILE A 303 6.65 15.79 -14.73
CA ILE A 303 6.27 14.84 -13.67
C ILE A 303 5.37 15.51 -12.63
N CYS A 304 5.61 16.78 -12.28
CA CYS A 304 4.88 17.45 -11.22
C CYS A 304 3.61 18.18 -11.66
N LYS A 305 3.28 18.18 -12.95
CA LYS A 305 2.12 18.91 -13.51
C LYS A 305 0.80 18.56 -12.81
N ASP A 306 0.47 17.25 -12.70
CA ASP A 306 -0.81 16.76 -12.17
C ASP A 306 -0.61 15.84 -10.97
N THR A 307 0.53 15.98 -10.26
CA THR A 307 0.91 15.06 -9.20
C THR A 307 1.61 15.80 -8.08
N VAL A 308 1.18 15.55 -6.86
CA VAL A 308 1.80 16.09 -5.65
C VAL A 308 2.30 14.98 -4.70
N LEU A 309 1.87 13.74 -4.92
CA LEU A 309 2.23 12.57 -4.11
C LEU A 309 2.96 11.54 -4.96
N TYR A 310 4.19 11.21 -4.57
CA TYR A 310 5.06 10.28 -5.29
C TYR A 310 5.39 9.08 -4.41
N LYS A 311 5.09 7.87 -4.89
CA LYS A 311 5.42 6.63 -4.19
C LYS A 311 6.87 6.25 -4.48
N LEU A 312 7.67 6.21 -3.43
CA LEU A 312 9.08 5.83 -3.47
C LEU A 312 9.34 4.50 -2.76
N THR A 313 10.61 4.08 -2.72
CA THR A 313 11.07 2.89 -2.00
C THR A 313 12.32 3.18 -1.19
N TRP A 314 12.40 2.63 -0.01
CA TRP A 314 13.60 2.63 0.83
C TRP A 314 14.54 1.43 0.57
N LYS A 315 14.08 0.48 -0.25
CA LYS A 315 14.81 -0.78 -0.53
C LYS A 315 15.95 -0.62 -1.52
N GLN A 316 16.11 0.56 -2.09
CA GLN A 316 17.19 0.91 -3.02
C GLN A 316 17.95 2.11 -2.49
N SER A 317 19.25 2.18 -2.82
CA SER A 317 20.11 3.30 -2.51
C SER A 317 20.40 4.08 -3.78
N PHE A 318 20.38 5.39 -3.69
CA PHE A 318 20.67 6.30 -4.79
C PHE A 318 21.82 7.24 -4.40
N ALA A 319 22.66 7.60 -5.36
CA ALA A 319 23.67 8.63 -5.16
C ALA A 319 23.03 10.00 -5.16
N LYS A 320 23.52 10.92 -4.31
CA LYS A 320 23.06 12.33 -4.30
C LYS A 320 23.57 13.09 -5.53
N GLU A 321 24.72 12.69 -6.06
CA GLU A 321 25.35 13.32 -7.22
C GLU A 321 25.93 12.25 -8.17
N ILE A 322 25.91 12.55 -9.47
CA ILE A 322 26.53 11.76 -10.52
C ILE A 322 27.26 12.74 -11.47
N TYR A 323 28.56 12.49 -11.69
CA TYR A 323 29.42 13.36 -12.52
C TYR A 323 29.37 14.84 -12.11
N GLY A 324 29.36 15.12 -10.79
CA GLY A 324 29.29 16.49 -10.26
C GLY A 324 27.94 17.19 -10.43
N LYS A 325 26.89 16.48 -10.86
CA LYS A 325 25.54 17.02 -10.99
C LYS A 325 24.62 16.37 -9.95
N PRO A 326 23.75 17.17 -9.28
CA PRO A 326 22.78 16.62 -8.34
C PRO A 326 21.81 15.69 -9.07
N THR A 327 21.46 14.58 -8.45
CA THR A 327 20.39 13.67 -8.91
C THR A 327 19.04 14.15 -8.40
N PHE A 328 17.92 13.59 -8.92
CA PHE A 328 16.61 13.81 -8.32
C PHE A 328 16.58 13.43 -6.84
N TYR A 329 17.27 12.34 -6.47
CA TYR A 329 17.42 11.94 -5.07
C TYR A 329 18.17 13.00 -4.26
N GLY A 330 19.30 13.51 -4.75
CA GLY A 330 20.04 14.60 -4.08
C GLY A 330 19.19 15.82 -3.89
N MET A 331 18.49 16.29 -4.95
CA MET A 331 17.58 17.44 -4.87
C MET A 331 16.46 17.22 -3.84
N MET A 332 15.93 16.00 -3.76
CA MET A 332 14.89 15.62 -2.79
C MET A 332 15.41 15.65 -1.36
N ILE A 333 16.54 15.02 -1.08
CA ILE A 333 17.12 14.92 0.26
C ILE A 333 17.57 16.29 0.78
N ASP A 334 18.12 17.11 -0.10
CA ASP A 334 18.52 18.50 0.22
C ASP A 334 17.34 19.48 0.33
N GLY A 335 16.10 19.00 0.16
CA GLY A 335 14.88 19.80 0.24
C GLY A 335 14.71 20.80 -0.92
N LYS A 336 15.45 20.62 -2.01
CA LYS A 336 15.44 21.49 -3.20
C LYS A 336 14.42 21.04 -4.25
N LEU A 337 13.94 19.80 -4.20
CA LEU A 337 12.93 19.29 -5.12
C LEU A 337 11.55 19.80 -4.71
N LYS A 338 11.14 20.91 -5.29
CA LYS A 338 9.84 21.56 -5.06
C LYS A 338 8.98 21.45 -6.31
N ARG A 339 7.67 21.60 -6.16
CA ARG A 339 6.77 21.75 -7.31
C ARG A 339 7.17 22.97 -8.12
N ILE A 340 7.07 22.86 -9.42
CA ILE A 340 7.23 23.95 -10.38
C ILE A 340 5.85 24.12 -11.02
N ASP A 341 5.28 25.32 -10.89
CA ASP A 341 3.98 25.68 -11.45
C ASP A 341 4.06 25.91 -12.96
#